data_cbf5049a661e0785c6c8fe92437127c8
#
_entry.id   cbf5049a661e0785c6c8fe92437127c8
#
_cell.length_a   1.000
_cell.length_b   1.000
_cell.length_c   1.000
_cell.angle_alpha   90.00
_cell.angle_beta   90.00
_cell.angle_gamma   90.00
#
_symmetry.space_group_name_H-M   'P 1'
#
loop_
_entity.id
_entity.type
_entity.pdbx_description
1 polymer ?
#
loop_
_entity_poly.entity_id
_entity_poly.type
_entity_poly.pdbx_seq_one_letter_code
_entity_poly.pdbx_strand_id
1 'polypeptide(L)'
;MARGIPRTDVLITLMGSPHGSDLVTSVLRLVESLLRREASVQVWACGYATLLTQEGLGESKPRNLADWSVDYPSTATVIRGMLAAHPGRFHWYGCRFCSDDRGAVAHVPEVRLRAPGAFAENVEAAGRTLFVGVL
;
A
#
# COMPACT_ATOMS: atom_id res chain seq x y z
N MET A 1 -14.83 -21.29 -1.48
CA MET A 1 -15.39 -20.11 -0.78
C MET A 1 -14.44 -18.93 -0.93
N ALA A 2 -15.00 -17.78 -1.27
CA ALA A 2 -14.23 -16.57 -1.31
C ALA A 2 -13.72 -16.23 0.10
N ARG A 3 -12.44 -15.84 0.19
CA ARG A 3 -11.83 -15.43 1.44
C ARG A 3 -12.43 -14.09 1.86
N GLY A 4 -13.02 -14.02 3.05
CA GLY A 4 -13.57 -12.79 3.59
C GLY A 4 -12.52 -11.70 3.79
N ILE A 5 -12.98 -10.46 3.91
CA ILE A 5 -12.13 -9.32 4.23
C ILE A 5 -12.14 -9.12 5.74
N PRO A 6 -10.98 -9.10 6.39
CA PRO A 6 -10.90 -8.80 7.82
C PRO A 6 -11.48 -7.41 8.10
N ARG A 7 -12.19 -7.29 9.21
CA ARG A 7 -12.65 -5.97 9.66
C ARG A 7 -11.44 -5.16 10.15
N THR A 8 -11.43 -3.89 9.79
CA THR A 8 -10.39 -2.95 10.21
C THR A 8 -11.02 -1.65 10.71
N ASP A 9 -10.26 -0.92 11.50
CA ASP A 9 -10.71 0.38 11.99
C ASP A 9 -10.70 1.41 10.87
N VAL A 10 -9.68 1.38 10.00
CA VAL A 10 -9.48 2.39 8.95
C VAL A 10 -9.14 1.73 7.63
N LEU A 11 -9.80 2.18 6.57
CA LEU A 11 -9.39 1.94 5.18
C LEU A 11 -8.80 3.24 4.62
N ILE A 12 -7.61 3.16 4.07
CA ILE A 12 -7.00 4.26 3.33
C ILE A 12 -6.98 3.88 1.85
N THR A 13 -7.72 4.61 1.04
CA THR A 13 -7.65 4.51 -0.41
C THR A 13 -6.56 5.45 -0.87
N LEU A 14 -5.48 4.88 -1.38
CA LEU A 14 -4.26 5.61 -1.71
C LEU A 14 -4.06 5.69 -3.22
N MET A 15 -3.82 6.89 -3.70
CA MET A 15 -3.36 7.18 -5.06
C MET A 15 -2.05 7.93 -4.96
N GLY A 16 -1.10 7.64 -5.83
CA GLY A 16 0.21 8.28 -5.84
C GLY A 16 1.31 7.31 -6.21
N SER A 17 2.21 7.73 -7.10
CA SER A 17 3.31 6.90 -7.60
C SER A 17 4.46 6.78 -6.60
N PRO A 18 5.27 5.71 -6.69
CA PRO A 18 6.47 5.60 -5.88
C PRO A 18 7.45 6.74 -6.22
N HIS A 19 8.06 7.30 -5.18
CA HIS A 19 9.12 8.31 -5.28
C HIS A 19 8.73 9.60 -6.01
N GLY A 20 7.42 9.82 -6.27
CA GLY A 20 6.95 10.98 -7.02
C GLY A 20 6.61 12.20 -6.17
N SER A 21 6.30 12.01 -4.89
CA SER A 21 5.94 13.08 -3.97
C SER A 21 6.04 12.62 -2.52
N ASP A 22 5.86 13.53 -1.59
CA ASP A 22 5.85 13.21 -0.16
C ASP A 22 4.54 12.55 0.31
N LEU A 23 3.55 12.46 -0.56
CA LEU A 23 2.24 11.92 -0.23
C LEU A 23 2.31 10.50 0.32
N VAL A 24 3.03 9.61 -0.38
CA VAL A 24 3.16 8.21 0.02
C VAL A 24 3.87 8.10 1.36
N THR A 25 4.95 8.84 1.55
CA THR A 25 5.68 8.86 2.81
C THR A 25 4.78 9.32 3.95
N SER A 26 3.98 10.36 3.73
CA SER A 26 3.04 10.88 4.71
C SER A 26 1.97 9.84 5.06
N VAL A 27 1.44 9.14 4.06
CA VAL A 27 0.46 8.06 4.30
C VAL A 27 1.08 6.92 5.10
N LEU A 28 2.29 6.49 4.77
CA LEU A 28 2.94 5.41 5.51
C LEU A 28 3.22 5.81 6.97
N ARG A 29 3.54 7.08 7.21
CA ARG A 29 3.67 7.61 8.58
C ARG A 29 2.34 7.60 9.33
N LEU A 30 1.26 7.98 8.65
CA LEU A 30 -0.09 7.90 9.23
C LEU A 30 -0.45 6.46 9.60
N VAL A 31 -0.21 5.53 8.70
CA VAL A 31 -0.46 4.10 8.96
C VAL A 31 0.34 3.63 10.17
N GLU A 32 1.63 3.95 10.24
CA GLU A 32 2.48 3.58 11.38
C GLU A 32 1.94 4.16 12.69
N SER A 33 1.51 5.41 12.68
CA SER A 33 0.92 6.05 13.87
C SER A 33 -0.36 5.36 14.32
N LEU A 34 -1.21 4.96 13.38
CA LEU A 34 -2.44 4.23 13.68
C LEU A 34 -2.14 2.85 14.27
N LEU A 35 -1.18 2.14 13.67
CA LEU A 35 -0.78 0.81 14.14
C LEU A 35 -0.19 0.87 15.56
N ARG A 36 0.60 1.90 15.87
CA ARG A 36 1.14 2.11 17.21
C ARG A 36 0.05 2.38 18.25
N ARG A 37 -1.08 2.88 17.83
CA ARG A 37 -2.26 3.09 18.69
C ARG A 37 -3.17 1.86 18.74
N GLU A 38 -2.66 0.73 18.28
CA GLU A 38 -3.37 -0.55 18.26
C GLU A 38 -4.59 -0.59 17.31
N ALA A 39 -4.69 0.38 16.40
CA ALA A 39 -5.69 0.34 15.35
C ALA A 39 -5.34 -0.71 14.29
N SER A 40 -6.35 -1.23 13.64
CA SER A 40 -6.19 -2.06 12.45
C SER A 40 -6.42 -1.24 11.19
N VAL A 41 -5.60 -1.46 10.17
CA VAL A 41 -5.59 -0.63 8.96
C VAL A 41 -5.57 -1.52 7.72
N GLN A 42 -6.35 -1.14 6.74
CA GLN A 42 -6.20 -1.66 5.39
C GLN A 42 -5.92 -0.52 4.42
N VAL A 43 -5.08 -0.77 3.44
CA VAL A 43 -4.82 0.15 2.33
C VAL A 43 -5.36 -0.48 1.06
N TRP A 44 -6.07 0.31 0.27
CA TRP A 44 -6.44 -0.03 -1.10
C TRP A 44 -5.63 0.87 -2.03
N ALA A 45 -4.68 0.29 -2.74
CA ALA A 45 -3.86 1.00 -3.72
C ALA A 45 -4.62 1.11 -5.04
N CYS A 46 -4.86 2.34 -5.47
CA CYS A 46 -5.55 2.66 -6.70
C CYS A 46 -4.65 3.47 -7.62
N GLY A 47 -4.87 3.38 -8.94
CA GLY A 47 -4.08 4.12 -9.91
C GLY A 47 -2.60 3.77 -9.83
N TYR A 48 -1.73 4.77 -9.86
CA TYR A 48 -0.29 4.56 -9.81
C TYR A 48 0.23 4.04 -8.47
N ALA A 49 -0.59 4.07 -7.41
CA ALA A 49 -0.19 3.46 -6.14
C ALA A 49 -0.04 1.93 -6.24
N THR A 50 -0.58 1.30 -7.28
CA THR A 50 -0.34 -0.11 -7.56
C THR A 50 1.13 -0.42 -7.84
N LEU A 51 1.93 0.58 -8.21
CA LEU A 51 3.37 0.44 -8.42
C LEU A 51 4.18 0.38 -7.12
N LEU A 52 3.59 0.77 -5.98
CA LEU A 52 4.31 0.85 -4.71
C LEU A 52 4.82 -0.50 -4.20
N THR A 53 4.18 -1.58 -4.60
CA THR A 53 4.43 -2.93 -4.10
C THR A 53 4.92 -3.89 -5.19
N GLN A 54 5.54 -3.36 -6.23
CA GLN A 54 6.11 -4.19 -7.30
C GLN A 54 7.43 -4.83 -6.85
N GLU A 55 7.61 -6.11 -7.16
CA GLU A 55 8.88 -6.80 -6.90
C GLU A 55 10.04 -6.15 -7.62
N GLY A 56 9.80 -5.58 -8.80
CA GLY A 56 10.82 -4.90 -9.60
C GLY A 56 11.40 -3.64 -8.98
N LEU A 57 10.79 -3.08 -7.92
CA LEU A 57 11.38 -1.98 -7.17
C LEU A 57 12.64 -2.39 -6.41
N GLY A 58 12.80 -3.70 -6.16
CA GLY A 58 13.92 -4.18 -5.36
C GLY A 58 13.84 -3.74 -3.90
N GLU A 59 14.97 -3.86 -3.21
CA GLU A 59 15.03 -3.54 -1.77
C GLU A 59 15.21 -2.05 -1.50
N SER A 60 15.90 -1.35 -2.38
CA SER A 60 16.31 0.05 -2.17
C SER A 60 15.78 0.97 -3.25
N LYS A 61 15.56 2.23 -2.89
CA LYS A 61 15.25 3.28 -3.85
C LYS A 61 16.42 3.47 -4.83
N PRO A 62 16.16 4.03 -6.02
CA PRO A 62 17.25 4.46 -6.90
C PRO A 62 18.20 5.39 -6.15
N ARG A 63 19.49 5.13 -6.30
CA ARG A 63 20.52 5.92 -5.60
C ARG A 63 20.61 7.33 -6.14
N ASN A 64 20.89 8.26 -5.26
CA ASN A 64 21.28 9.59 -5.65
C ASN A 64 22.65 9.54 -6.36
N LEU A 65 22.74 10.09 -7.56
CA LEU A 65 24.01 10.10 -8.32
C LEU A 65 25.11 10.88 -7.62
N ALA A 66 24.76 11.82 -6.74
CA ALA A 66 25.73 12.62 -5.99
C ALA A 66 26.25 11.89 -4.74
N ASP A 67 25.53 10.90 -4.23
CA ASP A 67 25.95 10.16 -3.03
C ASP A 67 25.52 8.70 -3.11
N TRP A 68 26.42 7.87 -3.61
CA TRP A 68 26.20 6.44 -3.78
C TRP A 68 26.34 5.65 -2.48
N SER A 69 26.81 6.29 -1.42
CA SER A 69 26.99 5.63 -0.12
C SER A 69 25.69 5.46 0.66
N VAL A 70 24.64 6.21 0.29
CA VAL A 70 23.39 6.22 1.02
C VAL A 70 22.34 5.38 0.31
N ASP A 71 21.88 4.31 0.98
CA ASP A 71 20.78 3.46 0.54
C ASP A 71 19.55 3.70 1.41
N TYR A 72 18.43 3.94 0.75
CA TYR A 72 17.13 4.04 1.42
C TYR A 72 16.23 2.91 0.94
N PRO A 73 15.37 2.35 1.80
CA PRO A 73 14.48 1.26 1.40
C PRO A 73 13.47 1.73 0.34
N SER A 74 13.13 0.84 -0.59
CA SER A 74 12.05 1.08 -1.54
C SER A 74 10.70 1.09 -0.81
N THR A 75 9.66 1.61 -1.47
CA THR A 75 8.29 1.56 -0.92
C THR A 75 7.85 0.12 -0.68
N ALA A 76 8.21 -0.80 -1.57
CA ALA A 76 7.88 -2.22 -1.40
C ALA A 76 8.52 -2.79 -0.13
N THR A 77 9.80 -2.48 0.13
CA THR A 77 10.50 -2.93 1.32
C THR A 77 9.87 -2.36 2.60
N VAL A 78 9.53 -1.07 2.61
CA VAL A 78 8.89 -0.43 3.77
C VAL A 78 7.54 -1.07 4.05
N ILE A 79 6.70 -1.22 3.03
CA ILE A 79 5.36 -1.79 3.18
C ILE A 79 5.43 -3.23 3.66
N ARG A 80 6.32 -4.05 3.08
CA ARG A 80 6.52 -5.44 3.52
C ARG A 80 6.94 -5.52 4.98
N GLY A 81 7.87 -4.65 5.40
CA GLY A 81 8.31 -4.57 6.78
C GLY A 81 7.18 -4.24 7.75
N MET A 82 6.31 -3.29 7.38
CA MET A 82 5.16 -2.93 8.18
C MET A 82 4.14 -4.06 8.27
N LEU A 83 3.87 -4.74 7.14
CA LEU A 83 2.98 -5.90 7.12
C LEU A 83 3.50 -7.03 8.02
N ALA A 84 4.80 -7.29 7.99
CA ALA A 84 5.42 -8.30 8.82
C ALA A 84 5.40 -7.95 10.31
N ALA A 85 5.55 -6.67 10.64
CA ALA A 85 5.56 -6.19 12.01
C ALA A 85 4.17 -6.18 12.67
N HIS A 86 3.10 -6.14 11.88
CA HIS A 86 1.72 -6.01 12.37
C HIS A 86 0.79 -7.08 11.78
N PRO A 87 1.10 -8.37 11.98
CA PRO A 87 0.26 -9.44 11.41
C PRO A 87 -1.16 -9.38 11.95
N GLY A 88 -2.14 -9.55 11.06
CA GLY A 88 -3.56 -9.50 11.42
C GLY A 88 -4.13 -8.09 11.60
N ARG A 89 -3.32 -7.06 11.70
CA ARG A 89 -3.77 -5.68 11.89
C ARG A 89 -3.50 -4.75 10.73
N PHE A 90 -2.59 -5.12 9.84
CA PHE A 90 -2.29 -4.35 8.64
C PHE A 90 -2.45 -5.22 7.40
N HIS A 91 -3.18 -4.71 6.41
CA HIS A 91 -3.46 -5.41 5.17
C HIS A 91 -3.29 -4.47 3.98
N TRP A 92 -2.77 -5.00 2.88
CA TRP A 92 -2.57 -4.22 1.66
C TRP A 92 -3.31 -4.87 0.49
N TYR A 93 -4.17 -4.11 -0.14
CA TYR A 93 -4.92 -4.51 -1.32
C TYR A 93 -4.52 -3.65 -2.52
N GLY A 94 -4.49 -4.26 -3.69
CA GLY A 94 -4.27 -3.57 -4.95
C GLY A 94 -5.45 -3.73 -5.88
N CYS A 95 -5.81 -2.67 -6.58
CA CYS A 95 -6.82 -2.72 -7.62
C CYS A 95 -6.28 -3.50 -8.83
N ARG A 96 -6.93 -4.60 -9.19
CA ARG A 96 -6.50 -5.44 -10.32
C ARG A 96 -6.56 -4.67 -11.65
N PHE A 97 -7.63 -3.93 -11.87
CA PHE A 97 -7.77 -3.14 -13.10
C PHE A 97 -6.64 -2.11 -13.23
N CYS A 98 -6.39 -1.35 -12.18
CA CYS A 98 -5.32 -0.34 -12.21
C CYS A 98 -3.94 -0.99 -12.37
N SER A 99 -3.73 -2.15 -11.76
CA SER A 99 -2.49 -2.92 -11.91
C SER A 99 -2.26 -3.33 -13.35
N ASP A 100 -3.27 -3.92 -13.99
CA ASP A 100 -3.18 -4.37 -15.36
C ASP A 100 -2.99 -3.21 -16.34
N ASP A 101 -3.76 -2.14 -16.14
CA ASP A 101 -3.70 -0.94 -16.99
C ASP A 101 -2.32 -0.26 -16.97
N ARG A 102 -1.60 -0.38 -15.87
CA ARG A 102 -0.30 0.29 -15.67
C ARG A 102 0.90 -0.66 -15.72
N GLY A 103 0.67 -1.91 -16.08
CA GLY A 103 1.75 -2.91 -16.12
C GLY A 103 2.29 -3.29 -14.75
N ALA A 104 1.56 -3.00 -13.69
CA ALA A 104 1.95 -3.34 -12.32
C ALA A 104 1.52 -4.77 -11.99
N VAL A 105 2.13 -5.75 -12.64
CA VAL A 105 1.65 -7.14 -12.63
C VAL A 105 2.40 -8.06 -11.68
N ALA A 106 3.55 -7.63 -11.14
CA ALA A 106 4.40 -8.46 -10.28
C ALA A 106 4.47 -7.88 -8.86
N HIS A 107 3.36 -7.95 -8.14
CA HIS A 107 3.29 -7.51 -6.75
C HIS A 107 4.03 -8.46 -5.81
N VAL A 108 4.53 -7.91 -4.70
CA VAL A 108 5.06 -8.73 -3.62
C VAL A 108 3.98 -9.66 -3.06
N PRO A 109 4.34 -10.83 -2.52
CA PRO A 109 3.34 -11.87 -2.17
C PRO A 109 2.30 -11.44 -1.13
N GLU A 110 2.62 -10.48 -0.29
CA GLU A 110 1.75 -10.01 0.79
C GLU A 110 0.56 -9.19 0.31
N VAL A 111 0.62 -8.69 -0.93
CA VAL A 111 -0.46 -7.89 -1.53
C VAL A 111 -1.56 -8.80 -2.04
N ARG A 112 -2.79 -8.46 -1.71
CA ARG A 112 -3.96 -9.13 -2.26
C ARG A 112 -4.60 -8.25 -3.33
N LEU A 113 -4.59 -8.73 -4.57
CA LEU A 113 -5.26 -8.05 -5.67
C LEU A 113 -6.76 -8.32 -5.62
N ARG A 114 -7.54 -7.28 -5.88
CA ARG A 114 -8.99 -7.39 -5.94
C ARG A 114 -9.54 -6.62 -7.13
N ALA A 115 -10.64 -7.12 -7.68
CA ALA A 115 -11.35 -6.44 -8.76
C ALA A 115 -11.93 -5.09 -8.26
N PRO A 116 -12.05 -4.07 -9.13
CA PRO A 116 -12.63 -2.78 -8.73
C PRO A 116 -13.99 -2.90 -8.06
N GLY A 117 -14.84 -3.81 -8.52
CA GLY A 117 -16.16 -4.05 -7.95
C GLY A 117 -16.13 -4.57 -6.50
N ALA A 118 -15.01 -5.10 -6.05
CA ALA A 118 -14.87 -5.58 -4.68
C ALA A 118 -14.53 -4.45 -3.69
N PHE A 119 -14.27 -3.23 -4.15
CA PHE A 119 -13.92 -2.10 -3.28
C PHE A 119 -15.00 -1.82 -2.24
N ALA A 120 -16.27 -1.96 -2.60
CA ALA A 120 -17.39 -1.76 -1.67
C ALA A 120 -17.29 -2.68 -0.45
N GLU A 121 -16.86 -3.93 -0.62
CA GLU A 121 -16.67 -4.86 0.50
C GLU A 121 -15.56 -4.38 1.45
N ASN A 122 -14.51 -3.81 0.89
CA ASN A 122 -13.43 -3.25 1.70
C ASN A 122 -13.91 -2.04 2.51
N VAL A 123 -14.72 -1.18 1.90
CA VAL A 123 -15.34 -0.04 2.60
C VAL A 123 -16.24 -0.54 3.74
N GLU A 124 -17.07 -1.54 3.47
CA GLU A 124 -17.96 -2.10 4.48
C GLU A 124 -17.21 -2.76 5.64
N ALA A 125 -16.03 -3.31 5.37
CA ALA A 125 -15.20 -3.94 6.39
C ALA A 125 -14.42 -2.93 7.25
N ALA A 126 -14.47 -1.65 6.94
CA ALA A 126 -13.75 -0.61 7.66
C ALA A 126 -14.68 0.27 8.50
N GLY A 127 -14.22 0.66 9.67
CA GLY A 127 -14.95 1.61 10.51
C GLY A 127 -14.94 3.03 9.93
N ARG A 128 -13.84 3.42 9.30
CA ARG A 128 -13.68 4.71 8.62
C ARG A 128 -12.92 4.53 7.32
N THR A 129 -13.22 5.38 6.35
CA THR A 129 -12.54 5.38 5.05
C THR A 129 -11.96 6.75 4.77
N LEU A 130 -10.68 6.78 4.40
CA LEU A 130 -9.97 7.98 3.97
C LEU A 130 -9.55 7.82 2.52
N PHE A 131 -9.68 8.88 1.74
CA PHE A 131 -9.14 8.95 0.38
C PHE A 131 -7.95 9.90 0.39
N VAL A 132 -6.79 9.42 -0.02
CA VAL A 132 -5.57 10.23 -0.09
C VAL A 132 -4.99 10.12 -1.49
N GLY A 133 -4.91 11.24 -2.17
CA GLY A 133 -4.43 11.27 -3.54
C GLY A 133 -4.13 12.68 -4.00
N VAL A 134 -3.53 12.75 -5.20
CA VAL A 134 -3.27 14.00 -5.90
C VAL A 134 -4.21 14.05 -7.10
N LEU A 135 -4.89 15.16 -7.24
CA LEU A 135 -5.76 15.42 -8.39
C LEU A 135 -4.95 16.02 -9.55
#